data_6b11a4943356c232a6bb75e3eec7c5db
#
_entry.id   6b11a4943356c232a6bb75e3eec7c5db
#
_cell.length_a   1.000
_cell.length_b   1.000
_cell.length_c   1.000
_cell.angle_alpha   90.00
_cell.angle_beta   90.00
_cell.angle_gamma   90.00
#
_symmetry.space_group_name_H-M   'P 1'
#
loop_
_entity.id
_entity.type
_entity.pdbx_description
1 polymer ?
#
loop_
_entity_poly.entity_id
_entity_poly.type
_entity_poly.pdbx_seq_one_letter_code
_entity_poly.pdbx_strand_id
1 'polypeptide(L)'
;MPGPESVFKQRTLGRVVFFSLLTVLLLKVKDYVPAVSFWGLFFSPLPLALLGCREGRRSLGLGVLLTGGLAALLLPIPSALYFVTASAPLSAALAASSRKSWSGGEALLACTFVSVAEKLFFFFLLWALTGRNFLAPDAGQVEEMMERLYAGFSSGFRETISTQENMR
;
A
#
# COMPACT_ATOMS: atom_id res chain seq x y z
N MET A 1 -35.26 18.35 14.62
CA MET A 1 -34.06 18.90 13.95
C MET A 1 -32.84 18.18 14.54
N PRO A 2 -31.93 17.61 13.74
CA PRO A 2 -30.73 16.98 14.28
C PRO A 2 -29.87 18.05 14.98
N GLY A 3 -29.42 17.75 16.21
CA GLY A 3 -28.58 18.67 16.98
C GLY A 3 -27.20 18.87 16.35
N PRO A 4 -26.47 19.94 16.67
CA PRO A 4 -25.18 20.26 16.05
C PRO A 4 -24.13 19.13 16.17
N GLU A 5 -24.20 18.33 17.23
CA GLU A 5 -23.33 17.17 17.41
C GLU A 5 -23.57 16.04 16.39
N SER A 6 -24.83 15.83 16.00
CA SER A 6 -25.15 14.77 15.02
C SER A 6 -24.67 15.14 13.62
N VAL A 7 -24.74 16.42 13.24
CA VAL A 7 -24.25 16.93 11.94
C VAL A 7 -22.72 16.83 11.85
N PHE A 8 -22.01 17.14 12.94
CA PHE A 8 -20.55 17.02 13.00
C PHE A 8 -20.11 15.56 12.85
N LYS A 9 -20.74 14.65 13.58
CA LYS A 9 -20.49 13.21 13.52
C LYS A 9 -20.76 12.63 12.13
N GLN A 10 -21.79 13.09 11.46
CA GLN A 10 -22.16 12.64 10.11
C GLN A 10 -21.16 13.12 9.06
N ARG A 11 -20.63 14.34 9.16
CA ARG A 11 -19.57 14.87 8.27
C ARG A 11 -18.26 14.11 8.42
N THR A 12 -17.86 13.78 9.64
CA THR A 12 -16.65 13.00 9.91
C THR A 12 -16.78 11.59 9.33
N LEU A 13 -17.94 10.94 9.50
CA LEU A 13 -18.19 9.61 8.93
C LEU A 13 -18.11 9.60 7.40
N GLY A 14 -18.71 10.60 6.75
CA GLY A 14 -18.62 10.75 5.29
C GLY A 14 -17.17 10.88 4.79
N ARG A 15 -16.33 11.62 5.51
CA ARG A 15 -14.89 11.74 5.21
C ARG A 15 -14.15 10.42 5.40
N VAL A 16 -14.44 9.70 6.49
CA VAL A 16 -13.84 8.37 6.73
C VAL A 16 -14.16 7.43 5.57
N VAL A 17 -15.42 7.35 5.16
CA VAL A 17 -15.84 6.50 4.02
C VAL A 17 -15.16 6.94 2.72
N PHE A 18 -15.14 8.24 2.43
CA PHE A 18 -14.53 8.78 1.22
C PHE A 18 -13.03 8.44 1.12
N PHE A 19 -12.25 8.70 2.18
CA PHE A 19 -10.80 8.42 2.17
C PHE A 19 -10.51 6.92 2.17
N SER A 20 -11.35 6.09 2.81
CA SER A 20 -11.24 4.64 2.76
C SER A 20 -11.47 4.10 1.36
N LEU A 21 -12.52 4.54 0.68
CA LEU A 21 -12.80 4.17 -0.71
C LEU A 21 -11.69 4.61 -1.66
N LEU A 22 -11.18 5.83 -1.48
CA LEU A 22 -10.07 6.34 -2.28
C LEU A 22 -8.81 5.49 -2.12
N THR A 23 -8.50 5.05 -0.90
CA THR A 23 -7.36 4.14 -0.65
C THR A 23 -7.57 2.79 -1.35
N VAL A 24 -8.76 2.18 -1.24
CA VAL A 24 -9.07 0.92 -1.92
C VAL A 24 -9.00 1.08 -3.44
N LEU A 25 -9.48 2.20 -3.98
CA LEU A 25 -9.40 2.52 -5.41
C LEU A 25 -7.94 2.58 -5.88
N LEU A 26 -7.07 3.29 -5.15
CA LEU A 26 -5.64 3.38 -5.47
C LEU A 26 -4.97 2.00 -5.45
N LEU A 27 -5.32 1.15 -4.48
CA LEU A 27 -4.82 -0.22 -4.41
C LEU A 27 -5.35 -1.09 -5.55
N LYS A 28 -6.55 -0.83 -6.05
CA LYS A 28 -7.16 -1.59 -7.15
C LYS A 28 -6.66 -1.17 -8.52
N VAL A 29 -6.38 0.11 -8.72
CA VAL A 29 -5.88 0.66 -10.01
C VAL A 29 -4.58 -0.05 -10.45
N LYS A 30 -3.72 -0.46 -9.53
CA LYS A 30 -2.50 -1.19 -9.84
C LYS A 30 -2.75 -2.51 -10.59
N ASP A 31 -3.90 -3.15 -10.35
CA ASP A 31 -4.22 -4.46 -10.94
C ASP A 31 -4.67 -4.33 -12.40
N TYR A 32 -5.11 -3.13 -12.82
CA TYR A 32 -5.58 -2.87 -14.17
C TYR A 32 -4.56 -2.17 -15.08
N VAL A 33 -3.68 -1.36 -14.49
CA VAL A 33 -2.72 -0.56 -15.27
C VAL A 33 -1.31 -0.75 -14.73
N PRO A 34 -0.51 -1.67 -15.30
CA PRO A 34 0.84 -1.98 -14.83
C PRO A 34 1.75 -0.75 -14.73
N ALA A 35 1.65 0.18 -15.68
CA ALA A 35 2.44 1.41 -15.67
C ALA A 35 2.14 2.34 -14.47
N VAL A 36 0.93 2.27 -13.93
CA VAL A 36 0.48 3.09 -12.78
C VAL A 36 0.58 2.32 -11.45
N SER A 37 0.90 1.03 -11.52
CA SER A 37 0.96 0.12 -10.38
C SER A 37 1.88 0.65 -9.26
N PHE A 38 3.08 1.13 -9.62
CA PHE A 38 4.02 1.73 -8.68
C PHE A 38 3.43 2.95 -7.96
N TRP A 39 2.80 3.86 -8.71
CA TRP A 39 2.20 5.08 -8.18
C TRP A 39 1.01 4.77 -7.27
N GLY A 40 0.17 3.80 -7.64
CA GLY A 40 -0.96 3.35 -6.83
C GLY A 40 -0.51 2.85 -5.46
N LEU A 41 0.53 2.03 -5.40
CA LEU A 41 1.12 1.55 -4.16
C LEU A 41 1.75 2.68 -3.33
N PHE A 42 2.51 3.55 -3.99
CA PHE A 42 3.21 4.65 -3.33
C PHE A 42 2.25 5.68 -2.70
N PHE A 43 1.16 6.01 -3.40
CA PHE A 43 0.19 6.98 -2.93
C PHE A 43 -0.92 6.40 -2.05
N SER A 44 -1.05 5.08 -1.96
CA SER A 44 -2.11 4.44 -1.18
C SER A 44 -2.17 4.83 0.32
N PRO A 45 -1.06 5.14 1.02
CA PRO A 45 -1.13 5.59 2.41
C PRO A 45 -1.62 7.02 2.59
N LEU A 46 -1.50 7.87 1.56
CA LEU A 46 -1.76 9.31 1.69
C LEU A 46 -3.21 9.66 2.07
N PRO A 47 -4.27 9.06 1.48
CA PRO A 47 -5.63 9.41 1.84
C PRO A 47 -5.92 9.17 3.33
N LEU A 48 -5.48 8.04 3.88
CA LEU A 48 -5.66 7.74 5.30
C LEU A 48 -4.77 8.63 6.20
N ALA A 49 -3.56 8.95 5.76
CA ALA A 49 -2.71 9.91 6.46
C ALA A 49 -3.38 11.28 6.55
N LEU A 50 -3.94 11.79 5.46
CA LEU A 50 -4.70 13.04 5.43
C LEU A 50 -5.94 13.00 6.34
N LEU A 51 -6.64 11.87 6.37
CA LEU A 51 -7.75 11.67 7.31
C LEU A 51 -7.25 11.78 8.76
N GLY A 52 -6.15 11.11 9.10
CA GLY A 52 -5.55 11.14 10.42
C GLY A 52 -5.06 12.54 10.84
N CYS A 53 -4.49 13.30 9.90
CA CYS A 53 -4.06 14.68 10.14
C CYS A 53 -5.25 15.60 10.46
N ARG A 54 -6.33 15.48 9.71
CA ARG A 54 -7.49 16.39 9.81
C ARG A 54 -8.47 16.03 10.92
N GLU A 55 -8.83 14.75 11.03
CA GLU A 55 -9.92 14.31 11.90
C GLU A 55 -9.42 13.60 13.18
N GLY A 56 -8.14 13.30 13.25
CA GLY A 56 -7.53 12.71 14.43
C GLY A 56 -7.40 11.20 14.43
N ARG A 57 -6.81 10.68 15.54
CA ARG A 57 -6.45 9.26 15.66
C ARG A 57 -7.64 8.31 15.59
N ARG A 58 -8.79 8.71 16.16
CA ARG A 58 -10.01 7.87 16.16
C ARG A 58 -10.53 7.67 14.74
N SER A 59 -10.60 8.74 13.96
CA SER A 59 -11.05 8.70 12.57
C SER A 59 -10.08 7.94 11.68
N LEU A 60 -8.76 8.06 11.93
CA LEU A 60 -7.75 7.24 11.25
C LEU A 60 -7.96 5.76 11.56
N GLY A 61 -8.13 5.37 12.83
CA GLY A 61 -8.39 4.01 13.23
C GLY A 61 -9.64 3.42 12.57
N LEU A 62 -10.74 4.16 12.55
CA LEU A 62 -11.95 3.77 11.83
C LEU A 62 -11.72 3.65 10.32
N GLY A 63 -10.95 4.57 9.73
CA GLY A 63 -10.57 4.51 8.31
C GLY A 63 -9.74 3.27 7.98
N VAL A 64 -8.76 2.94 8.82
CA VAL A 64 -7.93 1.72 8.66
C VAL A 64 -8.78 0.45 8.75
N LEU A 65 -9.69 0.37 9.75
CA LEU A 65 -10.58 -0.77 9.90
C LEU A 65 -11.53 -0.92 8.71
N LEU A 66 -12.15 0.17 8.27
CA LEU A 66 -13.05 0.18 7.13
C LEU A 66 -12.32 -0.19 5.84
N THR A 67 -11.14 0.42 5.60
CA THR A 67 -10.32 0.11 4.42
C THR A 67 -9.84 -1.33 4.44
N GLY A 68 -9.42 -1.84 5.60
CA GLY A 68 -8.99 -3.24 5.78
C GLY A 68 -10.12 -4.22 5.47
N GLY A 69 -11.33 -3.96 5.97
CA GLY A 69 -12.51 -4.76 5.65
C GLY A 69 -12.87 -4.72 4.16
N LEU A 70 -12.87 -3.55 3.55
CA LEU A 70 -13.10 -3.40 2.11
C LEU A 70 -12.00 -4.06 1.27
N ALA A 71 -10.74 -3.92 1.68
CA ALA A 71 -9.61 -4.55 1.00
C ALA A 71 -9.70 -6.08 1.04
N ALA A 72 -10.07 -6.65 2.19
CA ALA A 72 -10.25 -8.10 2.33
C ALA A 72 -11.40 -8.65 1.47
N LEU A 73 -12.44 -7.84 1.21
CA LEU A 73 -13.59 -8.24 0.40
C LEU A 73 -13.41 -8.00 -1.10
N LEU A 74 -12.71 -6.93 -1.49
CA LEU A 74 -12.69 -6.44 -2.87
C LEU A 74 -11.35 -6.62 -3.58
N LEU A 75 -10.26 -6.87 -2.84
CA LEU A 75 -8.91 -6.97 -3.40
C LEU A 75 -8.38 -8.41 -3.31
N PRO A 76 -7.45 -8.78 -4.20
CA PRO A 76 -6.69 -10.01 -4.06
C PRO A 76 -5.92 -10.05 -2.72
N ILE A 77 -5.75 -11.25 -2.17
CA ILE A 77 -5.07 -11.46 -0.88
C ILE A 77 -3.73 -10.72 -0.78
N PRO A 78 -2.83 -10.73 -1.79
CA PRO A 78 -1.57 -9.99 -1.72
C PRO A 78 -1.76 -8.47 -1.53
N SER A 79 -2.78 -7.89 -2.17
CA SER A 79 -3.08 -6.46 -2.05
C SER A 79 -3.69 -6.10 -0.70
N ALA A 80 -4.53 -6.96 -0.15
CA ALA A 80 -5.08 -6.79 1.20
C ALA A 80 -3.97 -6.92 2.27
N LEU A 81 -3.07 -7.90 2.13
CA LEU A 81 -1.90 -8.04 3.00
C LEU A 81 -0.98 -6.82 2.92
N TYR A 82 -0.70 -6.33 1.70
CA TYR A 82 0.09 -5.11 1.51
C TYR A 82 -0.55 -3.90 2.23
N PHE A 83 -1.86 -3.76 2.16
CA PHE A 83 -2.55 -2.69 2.89
C PHE A 83 -2.28 -2.76 4.39
N VAL A 84 -2.46 -3.94 5.00
CA VAL A 84 -2.32 -4.12 6.46
C VAL A 84 -0.87 -3.96 6.90
N THR A 85 0.09 -4.50 6.15
CA THR A 85 1.50 -4.51 6.54
C THR A 85 2.22 -3.21 6.20
N ALA A 86 1.86 -2.55 5.10
CA ALA A 86 2.54 -1.38 4.55
C ALA A 86 1.74 -0.08 4.67
N SER A 87 0.60 -0.03 3.98
CA SER A 87 -0.15 1.23 3.84
C SER A 87 -0.71 1.75 5.16
N ALA A 88 -1.24 0.88 6.01
CA ALA A 88 -1.85 1.28 7.27
C ALA A 88 -0.81 1.81 8.28
N PRO A 89 0.32 1.12 8.56
CA PRO A 89 1.36 1.64 9.44
C PRO A 89 2.00 2.93 8.92
N LEU A 90 2.26 3.03 7.61
CA LEU A 90 2.84 4.22 7.01
C LEU A 90 1.87 5.41 7.08
N SER A 91 0.57 5.19 6.87
CA SER A 91 -0.47 6.21 7.07
C SER A 91 -0.49 6.73 8.51
N ALA A 92 -0.34 5.83 9.48
CA ALA A 92 -0.30 6.18 10.90
C ALA A 92 0.96 6.98 11.25
N ALA A 93 2.12 6.60 10.72
CA ALA A 93 3.38 7.32 10.91
C ALA A 93 3.31 8.74 10.33
N LEU A 94 2.81 8.89 9.09
CA LEU A 94 2.63 10.19 8.44
C LEU A 94 1.64 11.07 9.20
N ALA A 95 0.52 10.53 9.65
CA ALA A 95 -0.45 11.28 10.44
C ALA A 95 0.12 11.69 11.81
N ALA A 96 0.92 10.83 12.44
CA ALA A 96 1.55 11.13 13.72
C ALA A 96 2.63 12.22 13.58
N SER A 97 3.47 12.17 12.54
CA SER A 97 4.52 13.15 12.28
C SER A 97 3.94 14.54 12.04
N SER A 98 2.91 14.65 11.21
CA SER A 98 2.22 15.89 10.93
C SER A 98 1.59 16.52 12.20
N ARG A 99 0.99 15.69 13.06
CA ARG A 99 0.33 16.17 14.30
C ARG A 99 1.28 16.59 15.41
N LYS A 100 2.46 15.96 15.46
CA LYS A 100 3.50 16.27 16.45
C LYS A 100 4.41 17.41 16.01
N SER A 101 4.14 18.01 14.85
CA SER A 101 4.97 19.07 14.25
C SER A 101 6.45 18.67 14.16
N TRP A 102 6.70 17.40 13.82
CA TRP A 102 8.05 16.90 13.62
C TRP A 102 8.74 17.66 12.49
N SER A 103 10.02 17.85 12.62
CA SER A 103 10.84 18.35 11.52
C SER A 103 10.77 17.39 10.32
N GLY A 104 11.04 17.91 9.12
CA GLY A 104 11.03 17.04 7.92
C GLY A 104 11.98 15.85 8.04
N GLY A 105 13.13 16.01 8.71
CA GLY A 105 14.09 14.94 8.97
C GLY A 105 13.53 13.86 9.92
N GLU A 106 12.91 14.24 11.02
CA GLU A 106 12.27 13.29 11.96
C GLU A 106 11.13 12.51 11.31
N ALA A 107 10.30 13.21 10.52
CA ALA A 107 9.22 12.56 9.78
C ALA A 107 9.76 11.55 8.77
N LEU A 108 10.83 11.91 8.04
CA LEU A 108 11.49 11.03 7.07
C LEU A 108 12.08 9.79 7.77
N LEU A 109 12.80 9.98 8.87
CA LEU A 109 13.37 8.88 9.66
C LEU A 109 12.27 7.93 10.17
N ALA A 110 11.16 8.46 10.70
CA ALA A 110 10.06 7.64 11.18
C ALA A 110 9.40 6.84 10.04
N CYS A 111 9.16 7.46 8.89
CA CYS A 111 8.60 6.77 7.73
C CYS A 111 9.56 5.71 7.18
N THR A 112 10.86 6.00 7.14
CA THR A 112 11.89 5.03 6.73
C THR A 112 11.92 3.85 7.69
N PHE A 113 11.93 4.10 9.00
CA PHE A 113 11.91 3.04 10.01
C PHE A 113 10.67 2.14 9.87
N VAL A 114 9.49 2.74 9.71
CA VAL A 114 8.23 1.98 9.48
C VAL A 114 8.32 1.16 8.19
N SER A 115 8.85 1.73 7.11
CA SER A 115 9.01 1.00 5.84
C SER A 115 9.99 -0.17 5.93
N VAL A 116 11.11 0.01 6.65
CA VAL A 116 12.06 -1.09 6.87
C VAL A 116 11.44 -2.18 7.75
N ALA A 117 10.79 -1.79 8.85
CA ALA A 117 10.11 -2.74 9.73
C ALA A 117 9.02 -3.54 9.00
N GLU A 118 8.27 -2.88 8.13
CA GLU A 118 7.28 -3.50 7.25
C GLU A 118 7.91 -4.56 6.34
N LYS A 119 9.01 -4.25 5.66
CA LYS A 119 9.69 -5.20 4.78
C LYS A 119 10.20 -6.41 5.55
N LEU A 120 10.82 -6.18 6.71
CA LEU A 120 11.29 -7.25 7.57
C LEU A 120 10.13 -8.14 8.05
N PHE A 121 9.01 -7.52 8.46
CA PHE A 121 7.81 -8.25 8.87
C PHE A 121 7.22 -9.08 7.72
N PHE A 122 7.17 -8.51 6.52
CA PHE A 122 6.68 -9.22 5.33
C PHE A 122 7.56 -10.40 4.96
N PHE A 123 8.89 -10.24 5.01
CA PHE A 123 9.83 -11.35 4.81
C PHE A 123 9.70 -12.43 5.87
N PHE A 124 9.54 -12.03 7.14
CA PHE A 124 9.30 -12.96 8.24
C PHE A 124 7.99 -13.74 8.05
N LEU A 125 6.93 -13.05 7.64
CA LEU A 125 5.63 -13.68 7.34
C LEU A 125 5.73 -14.67 6.20
N LEU A 126 6.41 -14.30 5.13
CA LEU A 126 6.65 -15.22 3.99
C LEU A 126 7.46 -16.44 4.42
N TRP A 127 8.51 -16.24 5.22
CA TRP A 127 9.30 -17.33 5.76
C TRP A 127 8.45 -18.27 6.64
N ALA A 128 7.63 -17.71 7.53
CA ALA A 128 6.76 -18.50 8.41
C ALA A 128 5.70 -19.30 7.63
N LEU A 129 5.16 -18.75 6.54
CA LEU A 129 4.12 -19.39 5.74
C LEU A 129 4.67 -20.42 4.74
N THR A 130 5.86 -20.17 4.18
CA THR A 130 6.41 -20.98 3.09
C THR A 130 7.53 -21.91 3.54
N GLY A 131 8.10 -21.69 4.74
CA GLY A 131 9.30 -22.37 5.23
C GLY A 131 10.57 -22.02 4.44
N ARG A 132 10.49 -21.12 3.44
CA ARG A 132 11.62 -20.71 2.61
C ARG A 132 12.28 -19.48 3.17
N ASN A 133 13.60 -19.52 3.30
CA ASN A 133 14.37 -18.36 3.76
C ASN A 133 14.70 -17.43 2.58
N PHE A 134 13.87 -16.40 2.38
CA PHE A 134 14.06 -15.41 1.31
C PHE A 134 15.23 -14.45 1.56
N LEU A 135 15.77 -14.41 2.79
CA LEU A 135 16.95 -13.57 3.13
C LEU A 135 18.27 -14.28 2.83
N ALA A 136 18.25 -15.61 2.73
CA ALA A 136 19.40 -16.41 2.34
C ALA A 136 18.96 -17.46 1.30
N PRO A 137 18.62 -17.04 0.07
CA PRO A 137 18.19 -17.96 -0.96
C PRO A 137 19.37 -18.87 -1.34
N ASP A 138 19.09 -20.17 -1.48
CA ASP A 138 20.07 -21.12 -2.03
C ASP A 138 20.45 -20.72 -3.46
N ALA A 139 21.70 -21.01 -3.86
CA ALA A 139 22.22 -20.63 -5.17
C ALA A 139 21.30 -21.10 -6.33
N GLY A 140 20.69 -22.28 -6.23
CA GLY A 140 19.72 -22.77 -7.21
C GLY A 140 18.42 -21.96 -7.28
N GLN A 141 17.97 -21.37 -6.16
CA GLN A 141 16.80 -20.50 -6.16
C GLN A 141 17.07 -19.14 -6.81
N VAL A 142 18.30 -18.63 -6.64
CA VAL A 142 18.75 -17.41 -7.31
C VAL A 142 18.81 -17.63 -8.82
N GLU A 143 19.36 -18.76 -9.25
CA GLU A 143 19.47 -19.12 -10.66
C GLU A 143 18.09 -19.27 -11.32
N GLU A 144 17.16 -19.99 -10.70
CA GLU A 144 15.79 -20.11 -11.17
C GLU A 144 15.06 -18.76 -11.24
N MET A 145 15.27 -17.89 -10.24
CA MET A 145 14.69 -16.56 -10.22
C MET A 145 15.27 -15.65 -11.32
N MET A 146 16.58 -15.75 -11.57
CA MET A 146 17.26 -15.03 -12.65
C MET A 146 16.80 -15.53 -14.03
N GLU A 147 16.63 -16.84 -14.22
CA GLU A 147 16.09 -17.40 -15.47
C GLU A 147 14.67 -16.91 -15.73
N ARG A 148 13.80 -16.90 -14.72
CA ARG A 148 12.42 -16.37 -14.85
C ARG A 148 12.38 -14.89 -15.16
N LEU A 149 13.26 -14.10 -14.54
CA LEU A 149 13.42 -12.68 -14.85
C LEU A 149 13.91 -12.47 -16.29
N TYR A 150 14.89 -13.25 -16.72
CA TYR A 150 15.43 -13.19 -18.08
C TYR A 150 14.39 -13.60 -19.12
N ALA A 151 13.63 -14.66 -18.86
CA ALA A 151 12.52 -15.11 -19.72
C ALA A 151 11.41 -14.06 -19.81
N GLY A 152 11.04 -13.43 -18.68
CA GLY A 152 10.05 -12.34 -18.65
C GLY A 152 10.51 -11.09 -19.38
N PHE A 153 11.79 -10.71 -19.24
CA PHE A 153 12.38 -9.59 -19.98
C PHE A 153 12.46 -9.87 -21.48
N SER A 154 12.90 -11.05 -21.88
CA SER A 154 13.05 -11.43 -23.28
C SER A 154 11.71 -11.54 -24.01
N SER A 155 10.66 -12.04 -23.36
CA SER A 155 9.31 -12.09 -23.93
C SER A 155 8.71 -10.69 -24.09
N GLY A 156 8.83 -9.82 -23.09
CA GLY A 156 8.36 -8.43 -23.17
C GLY A 156 9.07 -7.60 -24.25
N PHE A 157 10.37 -7.84 -24.44
CA PHE A 157 11.14 -7.16 -25.50
C PHE A 157 10.73 -7.63 -26.89
N ARG A 158 10.50 -8.93 -27.09
CA ARG A 158 10.01 -9.49 -28.38
C ARG A 158 8.63 -8.95 -28.75
N GLU A 159 7.72 -8.85 -27.78
CA GLU A 159 6.38 -8.34 -28.00
C GLU A 159 6.38 -6.85 -28.42
N THR A 160 7.28 -6.07 -27.83
CA THR A 160 7.45 -4.64 -28.18
C THR A 160 7.99 -4.47 -29.59
N ILE A 161 8.96 -5.29 -30.03
CA ILE A 161 9.55 -5.21 -31.37
C ILE A 161 8.54 -5.68 -32.42
N SER A 162 7.80 -6.77 -32.20
CA SER A 162 6.79 -7.28 -33.15
C SER A 162 5.62 -6.31 -33.32
N THR A 163 5.27 -5.55 -32.28
CA THR A 163 4.23 -4.51 -32.36
C THR A 163 4.70 -3.31 -33.20
N GLN A 164 5.99 -2.98 -33.15
CA GLN A 164 6.57 -1.89 -33.94
C GLN A 164 6.73 -2.26 -35.43
N GLU A 165 7.03 -3.51 -35.74
CA GLU A 165 7.10 -4.00 -37.15
C GLU A 165 5.73 -4.04 -37.81
N ASN A 166 4.67 -4.37 -37.07
CA ASN A 166 3.30 -4.40 -37.61
C ASN A 166 2.67 -3.00 -37.80
N MET A 167 3.29 -1.94 -37.33
CA MET A 167 2.84 -0.56 -37.48
C MET A 167 3.55 0.18 -38.62
N ARG A 168 4.45 -0.46 -39.38
CA ARG A 168 5.10 0.05 -40.59
C ARG A 168 4.54 -0.58 -41.84
#